data_00f63e5145a07ad32f3da7af8ee1b5f0
#
_entry.id   00f63e5145a07ad32f3da7af8ee1b5f0
#
_cell.length_a   1.000
_cell.length_b   1.000
_cell.length_c   1.000
_cell.angle_alpha   90.00
_cell.angle_beta   90.00
_cell.angle_gamma   90.00
#
_symmetry.space_group_name_H-M   'P 1'
#
loop_
_entity.id
_entity.type
_entity.pdbx_description
1 polymer ?
#
loop_
_entity_poly.entity_id
_entity_poly.type
_entity_poly.pdbx_seq_one_letter_code
_entity_poly.pdbx_strand_id
1 'polypeptide(L)'
;MCAEATTLDELIKALDDAVSGPADKDRSCMRELLLPEARLSPISKHPDGIYAPHTLTLDEWTEAVRKRGHDVLTEHQVKVKAETYGHLAHLWSTYELRLQPDGPPTVRGINSIQAVFDGKRWRILEILWQVETPDQPIPEKYLP
;
A
#
# COMPACT_ATOMS: atom_id res chain seq x y z
N MET A 1 -0.23 17.72 11.50
CA MET A 1 -1.63 17.33 11.27
C MET A 1 -1.70 16.37 10.09
N CYS A 2 -2.48 15.30 10.23
CA CYS A 2 -2.62 14.31 9.17
C CYS A 2 -3.64 14.74 8.13
N ALA A 3 -3.41 14.39 6.86
CA ALA A 3 -4.34 14.68 5.80
C ALA A 3 -5.62 13.85 5.94
N GLU A 4 -6.77 14.46 5.72
CA GLU A 4 -8.05 13.77 5.64
C GLU A 4 -8.36 13.48 4.17
N ALA A 5 -8.62 12.23 3.86
CA ALA A 5 -8.89 11.79 2.49
C ALA A 5 -10.40 11.87 2.21
N THR A 6 -10.85 12.96 1.61
CA THR A 6 -12.26 13.12 1.22
C THR A 6 -12.53 12.60 -0.18
N THR A 7 -11.49 12.39 -0.96
CA THR A 7 -11.56 11.75 -2.29
C THR A 7 -10.62 10.56 -2.35
N LEU A 8 -10.81 9.67 -3.33
CA LEU A 8 -9.91 8.53 -3.52
C LEU A 8 -8.52 8.99 -3.96
N ASP A 9 -8.41 10.05 -4.75
CA ASP A 9 -7.11 10.60 -5.13
C ASP A 9 -6.34 11.10 -3.91
N GLU A 10 -7.03 11.76 -2.99
CA GLU A 10 -6.42 12.19 -1.72
C GLU A 10 -6.00 11.00 -0.86
N LEU A 11 -6.80 9.92 -0.86
CA LEU A 11 -6.46 8.70 -0.13
C LEU A 11 -5.17 8.08 -0.67
N ILE A 12 -5.02 7.99 -1.99
CA ILE A 12 -3.83 7.44 -2.64
C ILE A 12 -2.61 8.30 -2.31
N LYS A 13 -2.73 9.61 -2.41
CA LYS A 13 -1.63 10.51 -2.08
C LYS A 13 -1.22 10.40 -0.61
N ALA A 14 -2.20 10.36 0.28
CA ALA A 14 -1.93 10.21 1.71
C ALA A 14 -1.29 8.86 2.03
N LEU A 15 -1.69 7.81 1.32
CA LEU A 15 -1.06 6.49 1.46
C LEU A 15 0.40 6.54 1.03
N ASP A 16 0.70 7.10 -0.15
CA ASP A 16 2.08 7.24 -0.62
C ASP A 16 2.96 7.99 0.37
N ASP A 17 2.45 9.10 0.89
CA ASP A 17 3.17 9.89 1.89
C ASP A 17 3.40 9.11 3.19
N ALA A 18 2.40 8.34 3.62
CA ALA A 18 2.47 7.62 4.89
C ALA A 18 3.42 6.41 4.85
N VAL A 19 3.46 5.69 3.73
CA VAL A 19 4.31 4.49 3.61
C VAL A 19 5.74 4.82 3.22
N SER A 20 5.98 6.00 2.65
CA SER A 20 7.29 6.42 2.19
C SER A 20 8.11 7.04 3.31
N GLY A 21 9.42 7.06 3.15
CA GLY A 21 10.35 7.69 4.07
C GLY A 21 11.25 6.69 4.79
N PRO A 22 12.05 7.18 5.76
CA PRO A 22 12.96 6.31 6.51
C PRO A 22 12.21 5.31 7.38
N ALA A 23 12.87 4.21 7.69
CA ALA A 23 12.28 3.11 8.45
C ALA A 23 11.80 3.53 9.85
N ASP A 24 12.44 4.53 10.44
CA ASP A 24 12.11 5.06 11.76
C ASP A 24 11.15 6.25 11.74
N LYS A 25 10.60 6.58 10.56
CA LYS A 25 9.63 7.66 10.43
C LYS A 25 8.42 7.45 11.34
N ASP A 26 7.94 8.53 11.94
CA ASP A 26 6.65 8.52 12.64
C ASP A 26 5.52 8.31 11.61
N ARG A 27 4.83 7.18 11.74
CA ARG A 27 3.72 6.80 10.86
C ARG A 27 2.37 6.86 11.54
N SER A 28 2.25 7.71 12.56
CA SER A 28 0.98 7.87 13.28
C SER A 28 -0.17 8.27 12.36
N CYS A 29 0.11 8.99 11.26
CA CYS A 29 -0.92 9.35 10.28
C CYS A 29 -1.54 8.15 9.57
N MET A 30 -0.88 7.00 9.53
CA MET A 30 -1.51 5.80 8.97
C MET A 30 -2.75 5.38 9.76
N ARG A 31 -2.80 5.67 11.06
CA ARG A 31 -4.00 5.38 11.87
C ARG A 31 -5.21 6.19 11.43
N GLU A 32 -4.98 7.33 10.79
CA GLU A 32 -6.05 8.15 10.23
C GLU A 32 -6.54 7.62 8.88
N LEU A 33 -5.67 6.91 8.15
CA LEU A 33 -5.99 6.35 6.84
C LEU A 33 -6.59 4.94 6.93
N LEU A 34 -6.29 4.20 8.00
CA LEU A 34 -6.73 2.82 8.16
C LEU A 34 -7.81 2.73 9.24
N LEU A 35 -8.78 1.83 9.00
CA LEU A 35 -9.72 1.45 10.04
C LEU A 35 -8.96 0.70 11.15
N PRO A 36 -9.45 0.73 12.41
CA PRO A 36 -8.77 0.02 13.50
C PRO A 36 -8.57 -1.46 13.25
N GLU A 37 -9.52 -2.11 12.56
CA GLU A 37 -9.47 -3.53 12.20
C GLU A 37 -8.70 -3.82 10.90
N ALA A 38 -8.13 -2.80 10.28
CA ALA A 38 -7.45 -2.95 8.99
C ALA A 38 -6.30 -3.94 9.03
N ARG A 39 -6.04 -4.57 7.88
CA ARG A 39 -4.93 -5.51 7.71
C ARG A 39 -4.11 -5.14 6.49
N LEU A 40 -2.82 -5.41 6.59
CA LEU A 40 -1.82 -5.18 5.55
C LEU A 40 -1.20 -6.55 5.25
N SER A 41 -1.39 -7.05 4.04
CA SER A 41 -1.21 -8.46 3.75
C SER A 41 -0.39 -8.68 2.48
N PRO A 42 0.95 -8.83 2.59
CA PRO A 42 1.75 -9.28 1.45
C PRO A 42 1.48 -10.75 1.15
N ILE A 43 1.40 -11.08 -0.13
CA ILE A 43 1.34 -12.48 -0.58
C ILE A 43 2.78 -12.95 -0.78
N SER A 44 3.12 -14.10 -0.21
CA SER A 44 4.45 -14.69 -0.37
C SER A 44 4.35 -16.18 -0.70
N LYS A 45 5.41 -16.68 -1.34
CA LYS A 45 5.53 -18.09 -1.69
C LYS A 45 6.26 -18.81 -0.56
N HIS A 46 5.65 -19.85 -0.03
CA HIS A 46 6.27 -20.72 0.96
C HIS A 46 7.21 -21.74 0.30
N PRO A 47 8.14 -22.34 1.07
CA PRO A 47 9.07 -23.34 0.50
C PRO A 47 8.40 -24.52 -0.19
N ASP A 48 7.18 -24.87 0.20
CA ASP A 48 6.40 -25.96 -0.42
C ASP A 48 5.74 -25.54 -1.73
N GLY A 49 5.90 -24.29 -2.16
CA GLY A 49 5.32 -23.77 -3.40
C GLY A 49 3.92 -23.16 -3.24
N ILE A 50 3.36 -23.21 -2.04
CA ILE A 50 2.04 -22.64 -1.77
C ILE A 50 2.18 -21.12 -1.53
N TYR A 51 1.31 -20.34 -2.17
CA TYR A 51 1.21 -18.89 -1.93
C TYR A 51 0.18 -18.62 -0.85
N ALA A 52 0.50 -17.71 0.04
CA ALA A 52 -0.40 -17.32 1.12
C ALA A 52 -0.16 -15.88 1.54
N PRO A 53 -1.18 -15.19 2.07
CA PRO A 53 -0.99 -13.87 2.63
C PRO A 53 -0.33 -13.99 4.02
N HIS A 54 0.54 -13.03 4.31
CA HIS A 54 1.06 -12.81 5.66
C HIS A 54 0.34 -11.59 6.22
N THR A 55 -0.78 -11.81 6.91
CA THR A 55 -1.66 -10.75 7.33
C THR A 55 -1.13 -10.03 8.58
N LEU A 56 -0.90 -8.72 8.47
CA LEU A 56 -0.34 -7.89 9.53
C LEU A 56 -1.34 -6.83 10.00
N THR A 57 -1.31 -6.53 11.28
CA THR A 57 -1.91 -5.29 11.79
C THR A 57 -1.00 -4.12 11.43
N LEU A 58 -1.49 -2.89 11.60
CA LEU A 58 -0.67 -1.70 11.38
C LEU A 58 0.58 -1.70 12.29
N ASP A 59 0.42 -2.09 13.56
CA ASP A 59 1.54 -2.13 14.49
C ASP A 59 2.59 -3.17 14.09
N GLU A 60 2.15 -4.34 13.65
CA GLU A 60 3.04 -5.39 13.16
C GLU A 60 3.77 -4.94 11.88
N TRP A 61 3.07 -4.29 10.95
CA TRP A 61 3.68 -3.75 9.73
C TRP A 61 4.71 -2.67 10.07
N THR A 62 4.37 -1.76 10.96
CA THR A 62 5.28 -0.67 11.40
C THR A 62 6.56 -1.25 11.99
N GLU A 63 6.44 -2.29 12.81
CA GLU A 63 7.60 -2.96 13.41
C GLU A 63 8.45 -3.65 12.35
N ALA A 64 7.82 -4.31 11.36
CA ALA A 64 8.53 -4.95 10.26
C ALA A 64 9.30 -3.92 9.42
N VAL A 65 8.70 -2.75 9.17
CA VAL A 65 9.36 -1.65 8.46
C VAL A 65 10.57 -1.15 9.27
N ARG A 66 10.41 -0.98 10.57
CA ARG A 66 11.48 -0.49 11.44
C ARG A 66 12.72 -1.37 11.41
N LYS A 67 12.54 -2.68 11.21
CA LYS A 67 13.63 -3.65 11.11
C LYS A 67 14.43 -3.56 9.81
N ARG A 68 13.99 -2.81 8.83
CA ARG A 68 14.72 -2.61 7.56
C ARG A 68 15.98 -1.76 7.71
N GLY A 69 16.21 -1.17 8.88
CA GLY A 69 17.38 -0.35 9.15
C GLY A 69 17.20 1.10 8.70
N HIS A 70 18.22 1.66 8.04
CA HIS A 70 18.22 3.08 7.69
C HIS A 70 17.79 3.37 6.25
N ASP A 71 17.32 2.38 5.52
CA ASP A 71 16.90 2.58 4.13
C ASP A 71 15.69 3.52 4.05
N VAL A 72 15.81 4.50 3.15
CA VAL A 72 14.71 5.40 2.81
C VAL A 72 14.03 4.83 1.56
N LEU A 73 12.78 4.44 1.69
CA LEU A 73 12.00 3.93 0.58
C LEU A 73 10.96 4.96 0.16
N THR A 74 10.80 5.12 -1.15
CA THR A 74 9.76 5.98 -1.70
C THR A 74 8.82 5.11 -2.52
N GLU A 75 7.56 5.07 -2.12
CA GLU A 75 6.52 4.33 -2.82
C GLU A 75 5.57 5.29 -3.51
N HIS A 76 5.25 4.98 -4.77
CA HIS A 76 4.23 5.71 -5.53
C HIS A 76 3.25 4.74 -6.17
N GLN A 77 1.96 5.06 -6.06
CA GLN A 77 0.92 4.42 -6.84
C GLN A 77 0.94 5.07 -8.23
N VAL A 78 1.38 4.33 -9.24
CA VAL A 78 1.65 4.88 -10.57
C VAL A 78 0.49 4.70 -11.54
N LYS A 79 -0.41 3.76 -11.28
CA LYS A 79 -1.63 3.58 -12.06
C LYS A 79 -2.70 2.95 -11.19
N VAL A 80 -3.82 3.64 -11.04
CA VAL A 80 -4.90 3.22 -10.16
C VAL A 80 -6.18 3.04 -10.97
N LYS A 81 -6.82 1.89 -10.81
CA LYS A 81 -8.14 1.62 -11.35
C LYS A 81 -9.09 1.44 -10.16
N ALA A 82 -10.01 2.38 -9.98
CA ALA A 82 -10.93 2.38 -8.85
C ALA A 82 -12.36 2.16 -9.31
N GLU A 83 -13.12 1.42 -8.50
CA GLU A 83 -14.56 1.28 -8.67
C GLU A 83 -15.24 1.57 -7.33
N THR A 84 -16.36 2.25 -7.37
CA THR A 84 -17.10 2.64 -6.17
C THR A 84 -18.58 2.32 -6.29
N TYR A 85 -19.18 2.02 -5.14
CA TYR A 85 -20.62 1.98 -5.00
C TYR A 85 -20.98 2.47 -3.59
N GLY A 86 -21.62 3.63 -3.50
CA GLY A 86 -21.98 4.21 -2.20
C GLY A 86 -20.75 4.44 -1.33
N HIS A 87 -20.68 3.74 -0.22
CA HIS A 87 -19.59 3.84 0.75
C HIS A 87 -18.47 2.83 0.53
N LEU A 88 -18.56 2.05 -0.53
CA LEU A 88 -17.60 0.98 -0.85
C LEU A 88 -16.72 1.41 -2.02
N ALA A 89 -15.43 1.17 -1.89
CA ALA A 89 -14.49 1.30 -3.01
C ALA A 89 -13.50 0.15 -3.01
N HIS A 90 -13.11 -0.26 -4.22
CA HIS A 90 -11.90 -1.06 -4.36
C HIS A 90 -10.97 -0.40 -5.38
N LEU A 91 -9.68 -0.49 -5.12
CA LEU A 91 -8.65 0.12 -5.95
C LEU A 91 -7.64 -0.95 -6.32
N TRP A 92 -7.40 -1.09 -7.64
CA TRP A 92 -6.36 -1.94 -8.20
C TRP A 92 -5.22 -1.03 -8.56
N SER A 93 -4.19 -1.00 -7.72
CA SER A 93 -3.19 0.06 -7.75
C SER A 93 -1.80 -0.51 -8.00
N THR A 94 -1.22 -0.20 -9.14
CA THR A 94 0.16 -0.54 -9.45
C THR A 94 1.07 0.41 -8.68
N TYR A 95 2.03 -0.13 -7.94
CA TYR A 95 2.96 0.66 -7.18
C TYR A 95 4.39 0.41 -7.63
N GLU A 96 5.23 1.41 -7.40
CA GLU A 96 6.68 1.33 -7.57
C GLU A 96 7.35 1.77 -6.30
N LEU A 97 8.41 1.07 -5.93
CA LEU A 97 9.20 1.32 -4.74
C LEU A 97 10.62 1.63 -5.16
N ARG A 98 11.16 2.76 -4.69
CA ARG A 98 12.52 3.23 -5.03
C ARG A 98 13.35 3.46 -3.78
N LEU A 99 14.63 3.09 -3.86
CA LEU A 99 15.63 3.43 -2.84
C LEU A 99 16.12 4.87 -3.01
N GLN A 100 16.09 5.38 -4.25
CA GLN A 100 16.46 6.75 -4.60
C GLN A 100 15.26 7.39 -5.29
N PRO A 101 14.79 8.57 -4.84
CA PRO A 101 13.62 9.21 -5.45
C PRO A 101 13.73 9.38 -6.96
N ASP A 102 14.90 9.69 -7.48
CA ASP A 102 15.15 9.89 -8.90
C ASP A 102 15.71 8.64 -9.59
N GLY A 103 15.87 7.54 -8.86
CA GLY A 103 16.40 6.30 -9.40
C GLY A 103 15.34 5.42 -10.03
N PRO A 104 15.75 4.29 -10.63
CA PRO A 104 14.81 3.32 -11.15
C PRO A 104 14.04 2.63 -10.03
N PRO A 105 12.84 2.11 -10.30
CA PRO A 105 12.11 1.33 -9.30
C PRO A 105 12.89 0.05 -8.95
N THR A 106 13.02 -0.20 -7.65
CA THR A 106 13.65 -1.39 -7.11
C THR A 106 12.68 -2.56 -7.10
N VAL A 107 11.41 -2.26 -6.79
CA VAL A 107 10.33 -3.24 -6.68
C VAL A 107 9.09 -2.63 -7.30
N ARG A 108 8.32 -3.44 -8.01
CA ARG A 108 6.98 -3.10 -8.47
C ARG A 108 6.02 -4.19 -8.03
N GLY A 109 4.75 -3.84 -7.93
CA GLY A 109 3.71 -4.79 -7.61
C GLY A 109 2.33 -4.18 -7.77
N ILE A 110 1.33 -4.93 -7.35
CA ILE A 110 -0.06 -4.45 -7.36
C ILE A 110 -0.61 -4.55 -5.95
N ASN A 111 -1.20 -3.45 -5.50
CA ASN A 111 -1.99 -3.36 -4.28
C ASN A 111 -3.46 -3.52 -4.63
N SER A 112 -4.14 -4.48 -4.01
CA SER A 112 -5.60 -4.56 -4.01
C SER A 112 -6.08 -3.91 -2.73
N ILE A 113 -6.72 -2.75 -2.86
CA ILE A 113 -7.10 -1.93 -1.72
C ILE A 113 -8.62 -1.93 -1.59
N GLN A 114 -9.11 -2.20 -0.39
CA GLN A 114 -10.52 -2.06 -0.07
C GLN A 114 -10.71 -0.90 0.89
N ALA A 115 -11.61 0.00 0.56
CA ALA A 115 -11.82 1.22 1.33
C ALA A 115 -13.30 1.48 1.59
N VAL A 116 -13.55 2.21 2.67
CA VAL A 116 -14.89 2.58 3.13
C VAL A 116 -14.93 4.10 3.31
N PHE A 117 -15.98 4.73 2.78
CA PHE A 117 -16.30 6.12 3.08
C PHE A 117 -17.19 6.15 4.32
N ASP A 118 -16.66 6.65 5.43
CA ASP A 118 -17.35 6.60 6.73
C ASP A 118 -18.38 7.71 6.93
N GLY A 119 -18.60 8.53 5.90
CA GLY A 119 -19.48 9.70 5.96
C GLY A 119 -18.70 11.01 6.03
N LYS A 120 -17.39 10.95 6.29
CA LYS A 120 -16.50 12.11 6.35
C LYS A 120 -15.29 11.94 5.46
N ARG A 121 -14.70 10.75 5.44
CA ARG A 121 -13.47 10.48 4.72
C ARG A 121 -13.39 9.01 4.31
N TRP A 122 -12.51 8.74 3.34
CA TRP A 122 -12.17 7.38 2.95
C TRP A 122 -11.16 6.78 3.93
N ARG A 123 -11.39 5.53 4.34
CA ARG A 123 -10.48 4.79 5.19
C ARG A 123 -10.29 3.38 4.64
N ILE A 124 -9.07 2.87 4.77
CA ILE A 124 -8.68 1.57 4.22
C ILE A 124 -8.98 0.46 5.22
N LEU A 125 -9.60 -0.62 4.73
CA LEU A 125 -9.85 -1.84 5.50
C LEU A 125 -8.78 -2.88 5.25
N GLU A 126 -8.34 -3.05 4.00
CA GLU A 126 -7.39 -4.08 3.62
C GLU A 126 -6.52 -3.59 2.49
N ILE A 127 -5.23 -3.88 2.57
CA ILE A 127 -4.32 -3.83 1.43
C ILE A 127 -3.71 -5.22 1.30
N LEU A 128 -4.03 -5.90 0.21
CA LEU A 128 -3.45 -7.18 -0.17
C LEU A 128 -2.56 -6.90 -1.38
N TRP A 129 -1.29 -7.33 -1.34
CA TRP A 129 -0.39 -7.01 -2.46
C TRP A 129 0.52 -8.16 -2.82
N GLN A 130 0.94 -8.13 -4.08
CA GLN A 130 1.92 -9.07 -4.61
C GLN A 130 2.98 -8.33 -5.39
N VAL A 131 4.22 -8.67 -5.12
CA VAL A 131 5.39 -8.13 -5.81
C VAL A 131 5.54 -8.79 -7.17
N GLU A 132 5.90 -7.99 -8.18
CA GLU A 132 6.25 -8.50 -9.50
C GLU A 132 7.51 -9.35 -9.44
N THR A 133 7.49 -10.49 -10.15
CA THR A 133 8.66 -11.34 -10.34
C THR A 133 8.81 -11.63 -11.83
N PRO A 134 9.97 -12.14 -12.29
CA PRO A 134 10.13 -12.53 -13.70
C PRO A 134 9.06 -13.53 -14.17
N ASP A 135 8.58 -14.39 -13.27
CA ASP A 135 7.54 -15.38 -13.61
C ASP A 135 6.12 -14.80 -13.57
N GLN A 136 5.94 -13.64 -12.94
CA GLN A 136 4.66 -12.98 -12.78
C GLN A 136 4.80 -11.49 -13.11
N PRO A 137 5.06 -11.14 -14.39
CA PRO A 137 5.20 -9.74 -14.77
C PRO A 137 3.85 -9.02 -14.70
N ILE A 138 3.88 -7.74 -14.37
CA ILE A 138 2.67 -6.92 -14.36
C ILE A 138 2.17 -6.77 -15.80
N PRO A 139 0.90 -7.12 -16.08
CA PRO A 139 0.32 -6.90 -17.41
C PRO A 139 0.41 -5.44 -17.85
N GLU A 140 0.67 -5.23 -19.12
CA GLU A 140 0.86 -3.89 -19.69
C GLU A 140 -0.33 -2.95 -19.41
N LYS A 141 -1.53 -3.50 -19.37
CA LYS A 141 -2.75 -2.71 -19.08
C LYS A 141 -2.75 -2.06 -17.69
N TYR A 142 -1.90 -2.52 -16.78
CA TYR A 142 -1.77 -1.97 -15.43
C TYR A 142 -0.52 -1.10 -15.25
N LEU A 143 0.21 -0.86 -16.32
CA LEU A 143 1.36 0.04 -16.32
C LEU A 143 0.97 1.41 -16.85
N PRO A 144 1.62 2.50 -16.37
CA PRO A 144 1.32 3.84 -16.88
C PRO A 144 1.65 4.04 -18.34
#